data_8f3af207f90322c673d45b0f318b1352
#
_entry.id   8f3af207f90322c673d45b0f318b1352
#
_cell.length_a   1.000
_cell.length_b   1.000
_cell.length_c   1.000
_cell.angle_alpha   90.00
_cell.angle_beta   90.00
_cell.angle_gamma   90.00
#
_symmetry.space_group_name_H-M   'P 1'
#
loop_
_entity.id
_entity.type
_entity.pdbx_description
1 polymer ?
#
loop_
_entity_poly.entity_id
_entity_poly.type
_entity_poly.pdbx_seq_one_letter_code
_entity_poly.pdbx_strand_id
1 'polypeptide(L)'
;MPSQQFNTLKAIPDLSGKVILITGGTSGVGAETVKQLAVHNPSKIFFTGRNTKAANTLIESTKLLNPHVQVRFVPCDLSDLSSVRQASNRIAAKATRIDLFFCNAGVMALPPGLSKDGYEQQFATNHLGHALLIDLLMPVLQDTASLPGSDVRIIITSSQAATMGLTPKGGINFRAVRTEQNMFGGRWLRYGQSKLANILYAKALQKQYPCITTVSIHPGIGYTGLQGNLKLFDRFIMWITTIGKRSSVEQLSWNGLWAATAPKGVAKGQVQAGEYYEPVGIKPRSIDYQTNTALEDELWDWTQEELEAWELKAGLKVRHSFSSSS
;
A
#
# COMPACT_ATOMS: atom_id res chain seq x y z
N MET A 1 -13.49 23.19 0.46
CA MET A 1 -14.19 22.82 1.70
C MET A 1 -13.14 22.58 2.76
N PRO A 2 -13.27 23.04 4.00
CA PRO A 2 -12.31 22.74 5.02
C PRO A 2 -12.29 21.21 5.22
N SER A 3 -11.10 20.62 5.16
CA SER A 3 -10.90 19.21 5.49
C SER A 3 -11.47 18.95 6.88
N GLN A 4 -12.44 18.06 6.97
CA GLN A 4 -12.93 17.60 8.26
C GLN A 4 -11.71 17.14 9.07
N GLN A 5 -11.44 17.79 10.18
CA GLN A 5 -10.28 17.50 11.02
C GLN A 5 -10.47 16.07 11.58
N PHE A 6 -9.74 15.11 11.02
CA PHE A 6 -9.75 13.74 11.53
C PHE A 6 -8.93 13.71 12.83
N ASN A 7 -9.62 13.62 13.95
CA ASN A 7 -8.96 13.54 15.25
C ASN A 7 -8.61 12.09 15.54
N THR A 8 -7.36 11.69 15.33
CA THR A 8 -6.89 10.32 15.49
C THR A 8 -7.14 9.78 16.90
N LEU A 9 -6.95 10.59 17.94
CA LEU A 9 -7.14 10.16 19.32
C LEU A 9 -8.61 9.79 19.65
N LYS A 10 -9.58 10.41 18.96
CA LYS A 10 -11.00 10.16 19.19
C LYS A 10 -11.62 9.20 18.17
N ALA A 11 -11.11 9.22 16.95
CA ALA A 11 -11.70 8.47 15.83
C ALA A 11 -11.19 7.04 15.72
N ILE A 12 -9.96 6.77 16.17
CA ILE A 12 -9.40 5.41 16.17
C ILE A 12 -9.84 4.72 17.46
N PRO A 13 -10.49 3.55 17.38
CA PRO A 13 -10.89 2.78 18.56
C PRO A 13 -9.68 2.18 19.29
N ASP A 14 -9.91 1.59 20.42
CA ASP A 14 -8.91 0.72 21.08
C ASP A 14 -8.61 -0.49 20.18
N LEU A 15 -7.32 -0.75 19.95
CA LEU A 15 -6.84 -1.82 19.07
C LEU A 15 -6.23 -3.00 19.86
N SER A 16 -6.59 -3.12 21.15
CA SER A 16 -6.11 -4.22 22.00
C SER A 16 -6.33 -5.58 21.35
N GLY A 17 -5.32 -6.45 21.37
CA GLY A 17 -5.33 -7.75 20.72
C GLY A 17 -5.06 -7.73 19.22
N LYS A 18 -5.09 -6.58 18.56
CA LYS A 18 -4.86 -6.46 17.11
C LYS A 18 -3.38 -6.51 16.76
N VAL A 19 -3.08 -7.14 15.61
CA VAL A 19 -1.75 -7.17 15.00
C VAL A 19 -1.80 -6.39 13.69
N ILE A 20 -0.83 -5.50 13.52
CA ILE A 20 -0.79 -4.55 12.40
C ILE A 20 0.49 -4.77 11.61
N LEU A 21 0.42 -4.72 10.29
CA LEU A 21 1.56 -4.73 9.38
C LEU A 21 1.57 -3.47 8.52
N ILE A 22 2.73 -2.79 8.45
CA ILE A 22 2.89 -1.53 7.70
C ILE A 22 4.15 -1.62 6.83
N THR A 23 4.01 -1.51 5.50
CA THR A 23 5.19 -1.39 4.63
C THR A 23 5.68 0.06 4.57
N GLY A 24 7.01 0.24 4.44
CA GLY A 24 7.61 1.58 4.39
C GLY A 24 7.54 2.34 5.72
N GLY A 25 7.50 1.62 6.84
CA GLY A 25 7.37 2.21 8.17
C GLY A 25 8.63 2.92 8.69
N THR A 26 9.73 2.96 7.93
CA THR A 26 10.97 3.60 8.39
C THR A 26 11.02 5.12 8.14
N SER A 27 10.06 5.70 7.44
CA SER A 27 10.02 7.14 7.15
C SER A 27 8.64 7.63 6.73
N GLY A 28 8.45 8.94 6.72
CA GLY A 28 7.27 9.62 6.16
C GLY A 28 5.96 9.11 6.74
N VAL A 29 4.97 8.91 5.85
CA VAL A 29 3.61 8.51 6.24
C VAL A 29 3.58 7.18 6.99
N GLY A 30 4.40 6.20 6.57
CA GLY A 30 4.44 4.90 7.23
C GLY A 30 4.95 4.97 8.67
N ALA A 31 6.02 5.73 8.93
CA ALA A 31 6.53 5.93 10.29
C ALA A 31 5.52 6.66 11.17
N GLU A 32 4.83 7.65 10.61
CA GLU A 32 3.78 8.37 11.31
C GLU A 32 2.58 7.46 11.62
N THR A 33 2.17 6.62 10.65
CA THR A 33 1.11 5.62 10.87
C THR A 33 1.45 4.66 12.01
N VAL A 34 2.72 4.20 12.11
CA VAL A 34 3.18 3.38 13.24
C VAL A 34 2.98 4.10 14.57
N LYS A 35 3.40 5.39 14.68
CA LYS A 35 3.27 6.18 15.91
C LYS A 35 1.81 6.40 16.29
N GLN A 36 0.99 6.81 15.33
CA GLN A 36 -0.44 7.07 15.55
C GLN A 36 -1.18 5.83 16.03
N LEU A 37 -0.89 4.65 15.44
CA LEU A 37 -1.53 3.41 15.86
C LEU A 37 -1.01 2.89 17.20
N ALA A 38 0.26 3.13 17.54
CA ALA A 38 0.84 2.64 18.80
C ALA A 38 0.15 3.20 20.06
N VAL A 39 -0.40 4.41 20.01
CA VAL A 39 -1.12 5.00 21.16
C VAL A 39 -2.50 4.39 21.39
N HIS A 40 -2.99 3.54 20.48
CA HIS A 40 -4.28 2.85 20.56
C HIS A 40 -4.18 1.37 21.00
N ASN A 41 -3.09 1.00 21.67
CA ASN A 41 -2.88 -0.29 22.34
C ASN A 41 -2.90 -1.55 21.45
N PRO A 42 -2.46 -1.56 20.15
CA PRO A 42 -2.36 -2.81 19.44
C PRO A 42 -1.38 -3.76 20.15
N SER A 43 -1.63 -5.07 20.06
CA SER A 43 -0.71 -6.03 20.69
C SER A 43 0.65 -6.04 20.00
N LYS A 44 0.66 -5.84 18.68
CA LYS A 44 1.89 -5.86 17.90
C LYS A 44 1.78 -5.03 16.62
N ILE A 45 2.85 -4.32 16.28
CA ILE A 45 3.02 -3.64 15.00
C ILE A 45 4.28 -4.18 14.34
N PHE A 46 4.12 -4.87 13.20
CA PHE A 46 5.21 -5.14 12.27
C PHE A 46 5.34 -3.97 11.31
N PHE A 47 6.54 -3.54 11.03
CA PHE A 47 6.77 -2.58 9.95
C PHE A 47 8.01 -2.97 9.13
N THR A 48 7.96 -2.69 7.83
CA THR A 48 9.04 -3.03 6.92
C THR A 48 9.71 -1.80 6.33
N GLY A 49 10.91 -1.99 5.81
CA GLY A 49 11.68 -0.94 5.14
C GLY A 49 13.13 -1.35 4.94
N ARG A 50 13.95 -0.44 4.41
CA ARG A 50 15.36 -0.68 4.07
C ARG A 50 16.35 -0.08 5.08
N ASN A 51 15.92 0.89 5.87
CA ASN A 51 16.78 1.66 6.76
C ASN A 51 16.68 1.18 8.21
N THR A 52 17.59 0.31 8.63
CA THR A 52 17.64 -0.25 9.98
C THR A 52 17.88 0.82 11.06
N LYS A 53 18.69 1.87 10.78
CA LYS A 53 18.94 2.94 11.75
C LYS A 53 17.66 3.71 12.04
N ALA A 54 16.92 4.11 11.00
CA ALA A 54 15.63 4.78 11.15
C ALA A 54 14.60 3.88 11.85
N ALA A 55 14.63 2.57 11.57
CA ALA A 55 13.76 1.61 12.23
C ALA A 55 14.00 1.56 13.74
N ASN A 56 15.25 1.49 14.19
CA ASN A 56 15.60 1.47 15.60
C ASN A 56 15.15 2.77 16.29
N THR A 57 15.36 3.93 15.66
CA THR A 57 14.88 5.21 16.18
C THR A 57 13.36 5.23 16.35
N LEU A 58 12.62 4.67 15.37
CA LEU A 58 11.16 4.57 15.45
C LEU A 58 10.72 3.64 16.59
N ILE A 59 11.35 2.48 16.76
CA ILE A 59 11.05 1.54 17.85
C ILE A 59 11.22 2.25 19.20
N GLU A 60 12.34 2.92 19.43
CA GLU A 60 12.59 3.63 20.69
C GLU A 60 11.55 4.76 20.91
N SER A 61 11.25 5.54 19.88
CA SER A 61 10.24 6.59 19.99
C SER A 61 8.83 6.06 20.28
N THR A 62 8.46 4.92 19.69
CA THR A 62 7.17 4.27 19.92
C THR A 62 7.07 3.67 21.34
N LYS A 63 8.17 3.15 21.84
CA LYS A 63 8.28 2.61 23.20
C LYS A 63 8.07 3.70 24.27
N LEU A 64 8.50 4.94 23.97
CA LEU A 64 8.23 6.09 24.82
C LEU A 64 6.74 6.50 24.79
N LEU A 65 6.06 6.33 23.65
CA LEU A 65 4.64 6.64 23.52
C LEU A 65 3.75 5.59 24.19
N ASN A 66 4.08 4.32 24.03
CA ASN A 66 3.35 3.20 24.62
C ASN A 66 4.29 1.98 24.81
N PRO A 67 4.79 1.74 26.04
CA PRO A 67 5.74 0.67 26.33
C PRO A 67 5.14 -0.74 26.22
N HIS A 68 3.82 -0.87 26.19
CA HIS A 68 3.13 -2.17 26.12
C HIS A 68 2.99 -2.71 24.70
N VAL A 69 3.14 -1.86 23.68
CA VAL A 69 3.02 -2.26 22.27
C VAL A 69 4.32 -2.89 21.77
N GLN A 70 4.22 -4.10 21.24
CA GLN A 70 5.36 -4.76 20.59
C GLN A 70 5.58 -4.21 19.18
N VAL A 71 6.59 -3.37 18.98
CA VAL A 71 6.94 -2.83 17.65
C VAL A 71 8.14 -3.60 17.10
N ARG A 72 7.99 -4.20 15.90
CA ARG A 72 9.00 -5.07 15.28
C ARG A 72 9.33 -4.64 13.87
N PHE A 73 10.58 -4.38 13.63
CA PHE A 73 11.11 -4.12 12.29
C PHE A 73 11.43 -5.43 11.56
N VAL A 74 11.04 -5.50 10.29
CA VAL A 74 11.41 -6.57 9.36
C VAL A 74 12.03 -5.93 8.10
N PRO A 75 13.33 -6.11 7.85
CA PRO A 75 13.96 -5.63 6.64
C PRO A 75 13.27 -6.18 5.40
N CYS A 76 12.92 -5.29 4.45
CA CYS A 76 12.28 -5.64 3.19
C CYS A 76 12.55 -4.58 2.14
N ASP A 77 13.02 -4.98 0.97
CA ASP A 77 13.05 -4.20 -0.25
C ASP A 77 11.98 -4.73 -1.20
N LEU A 78 10.92 -3.95 -1.41
CA LEU A 78 9.79 -4.33 -2.28
C LEU A 78 10.17 -4.38 -3.78
N SER A 79 11.33 -3.86 -4.17
CA SER A 79 11.86 -3.99 -5.54
C SER A 79 12.66 -5.28 -5.77
N ASP A 80 12.73 -6.16 -4.77
CA ASP A 80 13.41 -7.45 -4.79
C ASP A 80 12.47 -8.52 -4.22
N LEU A 81 11.87 -9.32 -5.10
CA LEU A 81 10.87 -10.33 -4.73
C LEU A 81 11.45 -11.39 -3.78
N SER A 82 12.75 -11.67 -3.86
CA SER A 82 13.42 -12.55 -2.88
C SER A 82 13.46 -11.93 -1.49
N SER A 83 13.69 -10.61 -1.39
CA SER A 83 13.62 -9.86 -0.12
C SER A 83 12.20 -9.85 0.44
N VAL A 84 11.18 -9.71 -0.43
CA VAL A 84 9.77 -9.77 -0.03
C VAL A 84 9.43 -11.13 0.58
N ARG A 85 9.84 -12.23 -0.08
CA ARG A 85 9.63 -13.59 0.45
C ARG A 85 10.31 -13.79 1.80
N GLN A 86 11.56 -13.36 1.95
CA GLN A 86 12.26 -13.46 3.24
C GLN A 86 11.53 -12.67 4.34
N ALA A 87 11.03 -11.47 4.02
CA ALA A 87 10.27 -10.65 4.96
C ALA A 87 8.95 -11.33 5.35
N SER A 88 8.20 -11.87 4.37
CA SER A 88 6.96 -12.60 4.64
C SER A 88 7.18 -13.80 5.56
N ASN A 89 8.22 -14.61 5.32
CA ASN A 89 8.56 -15.75 6.17
C ASN A 89 8.87 -15.32 7.61
N ARG A 90 9.61 -14.20 7.79
CA ARG A 90 9.91 -13.64 9.12
C ARG A 90 8.68 -13.12 9.84
N ILE A 91 7.72 -12.55 9.10
CA ILE A 91 6.45 -12.08 9.64
C ILE A 91 5.59 -13.27 10.03
N ALA A 92 5.34 -14.21 9.11
CA ALA A 92 4.50 -15.38 9.33
C ALA A 92 4.99 -16.25 10.50
N ALA A 93 6.31 -16.39 10.67
CA ALA A 93 6.89 -17.12 11.81
C ALA A 93 6.61 -16.48 13.19
N LYS A 94 6.14 -15.21 13.24
CA LYS A 94 5.93 -14.44 14.47
C LYS A 94 4.53 -13.82 14.59
N ALA A 95 3.74 -13.89 13.54
CA ALA A 95 2.38 -13.38 13.47
C ALA A 95 1.39 -14.54 13.43
N THR A 96 0.65 -14.76 14.51
CA THR A 96 -0.47 -15.71 14.56
C THR A 96 -1.75 -15.11 13.98
N ARG A 97 -1.77 -13.79 13.77
CA ARG A 97 -2.86 -13.02 13.14
C ARG A 97 -2.33 -11.74 12.53
N ILE A 98 -3.03 -11.20 11.54
CA ILE A 98 -2.84 -9.87 10.97
C ILE A 98 -4.22 -9.26 10.75
N ASP A 99 -4.55 -8.20 11.50
CA ASP A 99 -5.85 -7.54 11.42
C ASP A 99 -5.85 -6.37 10.45
N LEU A 100 -4.78 -5.56 10.46
CA LEU A 100 -4.65 -4.39 9.61
C LEU A 100 -3.35 -4.47 8.81
N PHE A 101 -3.45 -4.44 7.49
CA PHE A 101 -2.28 -4.47 6.62
C PHE A 101 -2.23 -3.22 5.75
N PHE A 102 -1.26 -2.34 6.01
CA PHE A 102 -1.01 -1.12 5.25
C PHE A 102 0.08 -1.35 4.19
N CYS A 103 -0.31 -1.46 2.93
CA CYS A 103 0.58 -1.41 1.78
C CYS A 103 0.92 0.04 1.46
N ASN A 104 1.71 0.67 2.35
CA ASN A 104 1.98 2.11 2.32
C ASN A 104 3.27 2.46 1.55
N ALA A 105 4.26 1.58 1.52
CA ALA A 105 5.53 1.85 0.84
C ALA A 105 5.34 2.22 -0.63
N GLY A 106 6.24 3.05 -1.14
CA GLY A 106 6.22 3.39 -2.55
C GLY A 106 7.40 4.25 -2.95
N VAL A 107 7.59 4.36 -4.26
CA VAL A 107 8.56 5.24 -4.90
C VAL A 107 7.85 6.06 -5.97
N MET A 108 8.37 7.25 -6.27
CA MET A 108 7.72 8.21 -7.16
C MET A 108 8.74 8.85 -8.10
N ALA A 109 8.36 8.98 -9.37
CA ALA A 109 9.07 9.71 -10.41
C ALA A 109 10.57 9.37 -10.53
N LEU A 110 10.89 8.07 -10.35
CA LEU A 110 12.25 7.57 -10.48
C LEU A 110 12.78 7.71 -11.93
N PRO A 111 14.11 7.80 -12.11
CA PRO A 111 14.73 7.59 -13.41
C PRO A 111 14.30 6.25 -14.02
N PRO A 112 14.41 6.07 -15.35
CA PRO A 112 14.25 4.76 -15.97
C PRO A 112 15.17 3.72 -15.32
N GLY A 113 14.68 2.51 -15.14
CA GLY A 113 15.43 1.42 -14.57
C GLY A 113 14.56 0.22 -14.25
N LEU A 114 15.19 -0.94 -14.13
CA LEU A 114 14.56 -2.20 -13.78
C LEU A 114 14.91 -2.62 -12.36
N SER A 115 14.00 -3.34 -11.73
CA SER A 115 14.23 -4.07 -10.49
C SER A 115 15.16 -5.28 -10.73
N LYS A 116 15.60 -5.93 -9.66
CA LYS A 116 16.39 -7.17 -9.77
C LYS A 116 15.67 -8.27 -10.55
N ASP A 117 14.36 -8.29 -10.50
CA ASP A 117 13.53 -9.29 -11.14
C ASP A 117 13.13 -8.90 -12.57
N GLY A 118 13.65 -7.77 -13.10
CA GLY A 118 13.48 -7.35 -14.49
C GLY A 118 12.18 -6.61 -14.78
N TYR A 119 11.55 -5.99 -13.79
CA TYR A 119 10.36 -5.16 -13.95
C TYR A 119 10.70 -3.67 -13.79
N GLU A 120 9.91 -2.79 -14.42
CA GLU A 120 10.02 -1.35 -14.22
C GLU A 120 10.00 -1.02 -12.72
N GLN A 121 10.95 -0.19 -12.28
CA GLN A 121 11.28 -0.01 -10.86
C GLN A 121 10.09 0.47 -10.01
N GLN A 122 9.24 1.35 -10.53
CA GLN A 122 8.09 1.87 -9.79
C GLN A 122 6.95 0.85 -9.75
N PHE A 123 6.72 0.12 -10.85
CA PHE A 123 5.72 -0.93 -10.90
C PHE A 123 6.11 -2.12 -10.01
N ALA A 124 7.38 -2.52 -10.03
CA ALA A 124 7.92 -3.55 -9.15
C ALA A 124 7.71 -3.19 -7.67
N THR A 125 8.12 -1.97 -7.26
CA THR A 125 8.07 -1.55 -5.86
C THR A 125 6.65 -1.27 -5.38
N ASN A 126 5.86 -0.52 -6.18
CA ASN A 126 4.56 -0.04 -5.74
C ASN A 126 3.47 -1.09 -5.84
N HIS A 127 3.58 -2.02 -6.81
CA HIS A 127 2.57 -3.04 -7.07
C HIS A 127 3.08 -4.46 -6.82
N LEU A 128 3.99 -5.01 -7.65
CA LEU A 128 4.36 -6.43 -7.59
C LEU A 128 4.90 -6.88 -6.24
N GLY A 129 5.76 -6.07 -5.60
CA GLY A 129 6.29 -6.39 -4.29
C GLY A 129 5.21 -6.47 -3.22
N HIS A 130 4.19 -5.61 -3.28
CA HIS A 130 3.04 -5.69 -2.39
C HIS A 130 2.14 -6.87 -2.74
N ALA A 131 1.89 -7.13 -4.02
CA ALA A 131 1.10 -8.27 -4.46
C ALA A 131 1.69 -9.59 -3.94
N LEU A 132 3.00 -9.80 -4.09
CA LEU A 132 3.68 -10.97 -3.52
C LEU A 132 3.58 -11.00 -1.99
N LEU A 133 3.76 -9.89 -1.31
CA LEU A 133 3.70 -9.85 0.17
C LEU A 133 2.30 -10.19 0.67
N ILE A 134 1.25 -9.65 0.03
CA ILE A 134 -0.15 -9.96 0.35
C ILE A 134 -0.40 -11.45 0.13
N ASP A 135 -0.04 -11.98 -1.03
CA ASP A 135 -0.27 -13.36 -1.40
C ASP A 135 0.43 -14.34 -0.44
N LEU A 136 1.70 -14.06 -0.07
CA LEU A 136 2.45 -14.86 0.90
C LEU A 136 1.87 -14.84 2.31
N LEU A 137 1.20 -13.75 2.70
CA LEU A 137 0.57 -13.60 4.02
C LEU A 137 -0.94 -13.87 3.98
N MET A 138 -1.51 -14.18 2.80
CA MET A 138 -2.94 -14.45 2.65
C MET A 138 -3.45 -15.56 3.58
N PRO A 139 -2.76 -16.68 3.80
CA PRO A 139 -3.21 -17.68 4.75
C PRO A 139 -3.42 -17.11 6.17
N VAL A 140 -2.48 -16.32 6.68
CA VAL A 140 -2.60 -15.68 8.01
C VAL A 140 -3.74 -14.66 8.04
N LEU A 141 -3.97 -13.92 6.95
CA LEU A 141 -5.05 -12.96 6.83
C LEU A 141 -6.43 -13.67 6.83
N GLN A 142 -6.58 -14.76 6.09
CA GLN A 142 -7.81 -15.57 6.05
C GLN A 142 -8.08 -16.27 7.39
N ASP A 143 -7.06 -16.85 8.02
CA ASP A 143 -7.16 -17.44 9.35
C ASP A 143 -7.62 -16.37 10.37
N THR A 144 -7.07 -15.14 10.27
CA THR A 144 -7.51 -14.03 11.11
C THR A 144 -8.96 -13.64 10.83
N ALA A 145 -9.35 -13.59 9.55
CA ALA A 145 -10.71 -13.22 9.15
C ALA A 145 -11.75 -14.25 9.62
N SER A 146 -11.37 -15.51 9.81
CA SER A 146 -12.24 -16.58 10.31
C SER A 146 -12.49 -16.50 11.82
N LEU A 147 -11.72 -15.72 12.57
CA LEU A 147 -11.89 -15.57 14.02
C LEU A 147 -13.18 -14.80 14.34
N PRO A 148 -13.94 -15.20 15.37
CA PRO A 148 -15.15 -14.51 15.78
C PRO A 148 -14.90 -13.01 16.07
N GLY A 149 -15.72 -12.13 15.48
CA GLY A 149 -15.63 -10.69 15.68
C GLY A 149 -14.40 -10.03 15.06
N SER A 150 -13.67 -10.73 14.18
CA SER A 150 -12.56 -10.15 13.46
C SER A 150 -13.02 -9.14 12.41
N ASP A 151 -12.16 -8.14 12.16
CA ASP A 151 -12.30 -7.18 11.06
C ASP A 151 -10.91 -7.03 10.44
N VAL A 152 -10.67 -7.81 9.39
CA VAL A 152 -9.40 -7.80 8.67
C VAL A 152 -9.47 -6.83 7.51
N ARG A 153 -8.47 -5.94 7.42
CA ARG A 153 -8.42 -4.92 6.36
C ARG A 153 -7.05 -4.83 5.70
N ILE A 154 -7.06 -4.70 4.37
CA ILE A 154 -5.89 -4.37 3.56
C ILE A 154 -6.09 -2.96 2.98
N ILE A 155 -5.17 -2.05 3.30
CA ILE A 155 -5.19 -0.65 2.86
C ILE A 155 -4.04 -0.43 1.88
N ILE A 156 -4.35 -0.25 0.59
CA ILE A 156 -3.35 -0.09 -0.47
C ILE A 156 -3.19 1.38 -0.83
N THR A 157 -2.00 1.91 -0.65
CA THR A 157 -1.71 3.32 -0.96
C THR A 157 -1.55 3.54 -2.45
N SER A 158 -2.48 4.30 -3.02
CA SER A 158 -2.46 4.81 -4.39
C SER A 158 -2.11 6.32 -4.43
N SER A 159 -2.52 7.01 -5.48
CA SER A 159 -2.27 8.43 -5.69
C SER A 159 -3.26 9.02 -6.68
N GLN A 160 -3.53 10.32 -6.60
CA GLN A 160 -4.24 11.05 -7.64
C GLN A 160 -3.54 10.97 -9.01
N ALA A 161 -2.26 10.64 -9.10
CA ALA A 161 -1.58 10.39 -10.37
C ALA A 161 -2.25 9.29 -11.20
N ALA A 162 -2.91 8.33 -10.56
CA ALA A 162 -3.70 7.28 -11.22
C ALA A 162 -4.96 7.85 -11.93
N THR A 163 -5.45 9.00 -11.49
CA THR A 163 -6.75 9.57 -11.87
C THR A 163 -6.63 10.86 -12.68
N MET A 164 -5.44 11.47 -12.73
CA MET A 164 -5.18 12.75 -13.38
C MET A 164 -4.61 12.62 -14.81
N GLY A 165 -4.81 11.48 -15.49
CA GLY A 165 -4.28 11.27 -16.84
C GLY A 165 -2.77 11.01 -16.90
N LEU A 166 -2.14 10.70 -15.76
CA LEU A 166 -0.73 10.32 -15.70
C LEU A 166 -0.53 8.81 -15.85
N THR A 167 -1.30 8.19 -16.75
CA THR A 167 -1.22 6.78 -17.10
C THR A 167 -0.98 6.63 -18.60
N PRO A 168 -0.40 5.52 -19.07
CA PRO A 168 -0.37 5.20 -20.49
C PRO A 168 -1.79 5.13 -21.10
N LYS A 169 -1.88 5.27 -22.41
CA LYS A 169 -3.15 5.00 -23.12
C LYS A 169 -3.60 3.57 -22.83
N GLY A 170 -4.84 3.39 -22.37
CA GLY A 170 -5.36 2.11 -21.91
C GLY A 170 -5.12 1.80 -20.44
N GLY A 171 -4.46 2.69 -19.70
CA GLY A 171 -4.27 2.60 -18.24
C GLY A 171 -2.96 1.91 -17.84
N ILE A 172 -2.76 0.64 -18.19
CA ILE A 172 -1.56 -0.14 -17.89
C ILE A 172 -0.99 -0.73 -19.17
N ASN A 173 0.31 -0.57 -19.37
CA ASN A 173 1.02 -1.18 -20.51
C ASN A 173 1.80 -2.42 -20.05
N PHE A 174 1.12 -3.55 -19.92
CA PHE A 174 1.69 -4.82 -19.45
C PHE A 174 2.93 -5.26 -20.23
N ARG A 175 2.96 -5.05 -21.55
CA ARG A 175 4.11 -5.39 -22.40
C ARG A 175 5.36 -4.58 -22.05
N ALA A 176 5.16 -3.33 -21.62
CA ALA A 176 6.26 -2.43 -21.29
C ALA A 176 6.74 -2.53 -19.83
N VAL A 177 5.99 -3.19 -18.95
CA VAL A 177 6.37 -3.33 -17.51
C VAL A 177 7.73 -4.05 -17.34
N ARG A 178 8.13 -4.89 -18.31
CA ARG A 178 9.45 -5.54 -18.32
C ARG A 178 10.53 -4.74 -19.04
N THR A 179 10.30 -3.45 -19.28
CA THR A 179 11.26 -2.53 -19.89
C THR A 179 11.42 -1.28 -19.04
N GLU A 180 12.49 -0.52 -19.24
CA GLU A 180 12.73 0.72 -18.51
C GLU A 180 11.71 1.83 -18.82
N GLN A 181 10.94 1.71 -19.89
CA GLN A 181 9.99 2.72 -20.37
C GLN A 181 10.63 4.12 -20.44
N ASN A 182 11.82 4.20 -21.05
CA ASN A 182 12.58 5.44 -21.16
C ASN A 182 12.02 6.32 -22.27
N MET A 183 11.04 7.16 -21.93
CA MET A 183 10.40 8.12 -22.84
C MET A 183 10.27 9.49 -22.16
N PHE A 184 10.03 10.53 -22.97
CA PHE A 184 9.76 11.86 -22.44
C PHE A 184 8.50 11.85 -21.54
N GLY A 185 8.60 12.43 -20.35
CA GLY A 185 7.51 12.39 -19.35
C GLY A 185 7.32 11.01 -18.69
N GLY A 186 8.03 9.97 -19.11
CA GLY A 186 7.83 8.58 -18.72
C GLY A 186 7.86 8.33 -17.21
N ARG A 187 8.62 9.11 -16.43
CA ARG A 187 8.69 8.96 -14.96
C ARG A 187 7.33 9.09 -14.28
N TRP A 188 6.51 10.02 -14.75
CA TRP A 188 5.17 10.24 -14.21
C TRP A 188 4.16 9.22 -14.73
N LEU A 189 4.28 8.83 -16.02
CA LEU A 189 3.45 7.76 -16.60
C LEU A 189 3.70 6.42 -15.90
N ARG A 190 4.97 6.06 -15.63
CA ARG A 190 5.32 4.86 -14.87
C ARG A 190 4.75 4.91 -13.45
N TYR A 191 4.85 6.08 -12.79
CA TYR A 191 4.27 6.27 -11.47
C TYR A 191 2.74 6.13 -11.50
N GLY A 192 2.07 6.86 -12.39
CA GLY A 192 0.61 6.82 -12.52
C GLY A 192 0.09 5.42 -12.81
N GLN A 193 0.72 4.69 -13.76
CA GLN A 193 0.36 3.31 -14.06
C GLN A 193 0.52 2.38 -12.84
N SER A 194 1.60 2.52 -12.06
CA SER A 194 1.79 1.72 -10.85
C SER A 194 0.74 2.02 -9.77
N LYS A 195 0.26 3.28 -9.70
CA LYS A 195 -0.78 3.69 -8.76
C LYS A 195 -2.19 3.35 -9.22
N LEU A 196 -2.42 3.28 -10.54
CA LEU A 196 -3.64 2.70 -11.10
C LEU A 196 -3.70 1.20 -10.80
N ALA A 197 -2.60 0.47 -10.98
CA ALA A 197 -2.52 -0.94 -10.63
C ALA A 197 -2.92 -1.16 -9.15
N ASN A 198 -2.52 -0.30 -8.23
CA ASN A 198 -2.90 -0.38 -6.83
C ASN A 198 -4.41 -0.21 -6.59
N ILE A 199 -5.09 0.65 -7.36
CA ILE A 199 -6.56 0.82 -7.28
C ILE A 199 -7.26 -0.45 -7.78
N LEU A 200 -6.89 -0.91 -8.97
CA LEU A 200 -7.52 -2.07 -9.62
C LEU A 200 -7.26 -3.35 -8.81
N TYR A 201 -6.03 -3.53 -8.32
CA TYR A 201 -5.67 -4.68 -7.51
C TYR A 201 -6.42 -4.74 -6.16
N ALA A 202 -6.68 -3.58 -5.54
CA ALA A 202 -7.51 -3.53 -4.33
C ALA A 202 -8.94 -4.03 -4.60
N LYS A 203 -9.51 -3.69 -5.76
CA LYS A 203 -10.84 -4.17 -6.19
C LYS A 203 -10.82 -5.66 -6.48
N ALA A 204 -9.82 -6.13 -7.23
CA ALA A 204 -9.65 -7.54 -7.54
C ALA A 204 -9.47 -8.39 -6.27
N LEU A 205 -8.64 -7.94 -5.31
CA LEU A 205 -8.50 -8.60 -4.01
C LEU A 205 -9.82 -8.68 -3.25
N GLN A 206 -10.62 -7.60 -3.26
CA GLN A 206 -11.93 -7.61 -2.62
C GLN A 206 -12.88 -8.62 -3.26
N LYS A 207 -12.82 -8.78 -4.58
CA LYS A 207 -13.62 -9.77 -5.33
C LYS A 207 -13.20 -11.20 -4.98
N GLN A 208 -11.88 -11.44 -4.89
CA GLN A 208 -11.32 -12.76 -4.59
C GLN A 208 -11.45 -13.16 -3.11
N TYR A 209 -11.37 -12.19 -2.20
CA TYR A 209 -11.37 -12.42 -0.75
C TYR A 209 -12.42 -11.54 -0.05
N PRO A 210 -13.73 -11.83 -0.23
CA PRO A 210 -14.81 -10.97 0.29
C PRO A 210 -14.86 -10.88 1.83
N CYS A 211 -14.23 -11.82 2.54
CA CYS A 211 -14.11 -11.80 4.00
C CYS A 211 -13.06 -10.79 4.51
N ILE A 212 -12.19 -10.27 3.63
CA ILE A 212 -11.16 -9.29 3.95
C ILE A 212 -11.54 -7.96 3.31
N THR A 213 -11.74 -6.91 4.10
CA THR A 213 -12.05 -5.59 3.56
C THR A 213 -10.81 -4.98 2.92
N THR A 214 -10.78 -4.90 1.59
CA THR A 214 -9.67 -4.29 0.86
C THR A 214 -10.10 -2.96 0.25
N VAL A 215 -9.29 -1.91 0.45
CA VAL A 215 -9.54 -0.58 -0.12
C VAL A 215 -8.23 0.05 -0.60
N SER A 216 -8.34 0.97 -1.55
CA SER A 216 -7.22 1.80 -1.95
C SER A 216 -7.43 3.25 -1.50
N ILE A 217 -6.33 3.96 -1.20
CA ILE A 217 -6.39 5.33 -0.71
C ILE A 217 -5.36 6.24 -1.39
N HIS A 218 -5.68 7.53 -1.54
CA HIS A 218 -4.71 8.59 -1.72
C HIS A 218 -4.41 9.24 -0.36
N PRO A 219 -3.13 9.33 0.07
CA PRO A 219 -2.81 9.89 1.39
C PRO A 219 -2.97 11.42 1.45
N GLY A 220 -3.03 12.10 0.31
CA GLY A 220 -2.98 13.55 0.21
C GLY A 220 -1.67 14.05 -0.40
N ILE A 221 -1.51 15.38 -0.44
CA ILE A 221 -0.34 16.04 -1.02
C ILE A 221 0.47 16.68 0.10
N GLY A 222 1.73 16.29 0.25
CA GLY A 222 2.60 16.86 1.27
C GLY A 222 4.07 16.49 1.07
N TYR A 223 4.95 17.10 1.85
CA TYR A 223 6.37 16.78 1.82
C TYR A 223 6.65 15.49 2.60
N THR A 224 7.14 14.48 1.87
CA THR A 224 7.65 13.24 2.44
C THR A 224 9.01 12.93 1.83
N GLY A 225 9.76 11.98 2.37
CA GLY A 225 11.03 11.51 1.81
C GLY A 225 10.97 11.00 0.36
N LEU A 226 9.78 10.73 -0.16
CA LEU A 226 9.52 10.36 -1.56
C LEU A 226 10.02 11.40 -2.57
N GLN A 227 10.11 12.68 -2.18
CA GLN A 227 10.52 13.78 -3.07
C GLN A 227 12.04 13.93 -3.19
N GLY A 228 12.83 13.20 -2.41
CA GLY A 228 14.30 13.27 -2.43
C GLY A 228 14.93 12.96 -3.80
N ASN A 229 14.24 12.14 -4.59
CA ASN A 229 14.69 11.71 -5.93
C ASN A 229 14.23 12.63 -7.07
N LEU A 230 13.44 13.68 -6.78
CA LEU A 230 12.95 14.60 -7.80
C LEU A 230 14.05 15.56 -8.23
N LYS A 231 14.16 15.81 -9.55
CA LYS A 231 14.99 16.89 -10.08
C LYS A 231 14.48 18.24 -9.58
N LEU A 232 15.35 19.24 -9.50
CA LEU A 232 14.98 20.58 -9.03
C LEU A 232 13.78 21.18 -9.77
N PHE A 233 13.68 20.95 -11.08
CA PHE A 233 12.56 21.38 -11.91
C PHE A 233 11.23 20.71 -11.51
N ASP A 234 11.21 19.39 -11.31
CA ASP A 234 10.01 18.67 -10.86
C ASP A 234 9.59 19.10 -9.44
N ARG A 235 10.57 19.36 -8.57
CA ARG A 235 10.32 19.92 -7.22
C ARG A 235 9.70 21.31 -7.30
N PHE A 236 10.15 22.14 -8.24
CA PHE A 236 9.63 23.49 -8.45
C PHE A 236 8.19 23.44 -9.01
N ILE A 237 7.91 22.60 -10.00
CA ILE A 237 6.55 22.42 -10.54
C ILE A 237 5.61 21.87 -9.46
N MET A 238 6.03 20.83 -8.72
CA MET A 238 5.23 20.35 -7.59
C MET A 238 5.01 21.45 -6.54
N TRP A 239 6.03 22.27 -6.29
CA TRP A 239 5.91 23.38 -5.34
C TRP A 239 4.83 24.37 -5.77
N ILE A 240 4.82 24.80 -7.04
CA ILE A 240 3.81 25.73 -7.57
C ILE A 240 2.40 25.10 -7.58
N THR A 241 2.28 23.87 -8.07
CA THR A 241 0.97 23.21 -8.22
C THR A 241 0.33 22.78 -6.91
N THR A 242 1.11 22.74 -5.81
CA THR A 242 0.67 22.30 -4.49
C THR A 242 0.66 23.42 -3.44
N ILE A 243 0.93 24.68 -3.82
CA ILE A 243 0.83 25.83 -2.91
C ILE A 243 -0.57 25.88 -2.30
N GLY A 244 -0.64 25.99 -0.98
CA GLY A 244 -1.91 26.03 -0.23
C GLY A 244 -2.66 24.70 -0.08
N LYS A 245 -2.14 23.60 -0.67
CA LYS A 245 -2.76 22.26 -0.59
C LYS A 245 -1.92 21.25 0.22
N ARG A 246 -0.91 21.73 0.94
CA ARG A 246 0.05 20.85 1.61
C ARG A 246 -0.43 20.43 2.96
N SER A 247 -0.39 19.13 3.19
CA SER A 247 -0.67 18.52 4.47
C SER A 247 0.63 18.20 5.23
N SER A 248 0.58 18.23 6.55
CA SER A 248 1.65 17.69 7.40
C SER A 248 1.76 16.17 7.19
N VAL A 249 2.89 15.57 7.60
CA VAL A 249 3.06 14.10 7.53
C VAL A 249 2.00 13.39 8.37
N GLU A 250 1.61 13.98 9.49
CA GLU A 250 0.50 13.52 10.32
C GLU A 250 -0.81 13.47 9.53
N GLN A 251 -1.19 14.57 8.88
CA GLN A 251 -2.41 14.65 8.06
C GLN A 251 -2.38 13.67 6.89
N LEU A 252 -1.20 13.37 6.30
CA LEU A 252 -1.06 12.39 5.24
C LEU A 252 -1.34 10.95 5.71
N SER A 253 -1.21 10.66 7.01
CA SER A 253 -1.56 9.35 7.57
C SER A 253 -3.07 9.18 7.77
N TRP A 254 -3.83 10.27 7.88
CA TRP A 254 -5.23 10.25 8.30
C TRP A 254 -6.14 9.42 7.39
N ASN A 255 -5.96 9.49 6.07
CA ASN A 255 -6.82 8.73 5.16
C ASN A 255 -6.63 7.22 5.30
N GLY A 256 -5.37 6.77 5.46
CA GLY A 256 -5.06 5.37 5.74
C GLY A 256 -5.60 4.91 7.11
N LEU A 257 -5.44 5.74 8.14
CA LEU A 257 -5.96 5.47 9.48
C LEU A 257 -7.49 5.40 9.49
N TRP A 258 -8.16 6.33 8.81
CA TRP A 258 -9.61 6.29 8.61
C TRP A 258 -10.05 5.01 7.91
N ALA A 259 -9.41 4.65 6.80
CA ALA A 259 -9.75 3.45 6.04
C ALA A 259 -9.57 2.15 6.86
N ALA A 260 -8.59 2.16 7.76
CA ALA A 260 -8.30 1.01 8.63
C ALA A 260 -9.26 0.89 9.82
N THR A 261 -9.90 1.98 10.28
CA THR A 261 -10.56 1.98 11.58
C THR A 261 -11.99 2.50 11.58
N ALA A 262 -12.43 3.22 10.53
CA ALA A 262 -13.80 3.70 10.43
C ALA A 262 -14.80 2.53 10.27
N PRO A 263 -16.06 2.68 10.72
CA PRO A 263 -17.10 1.67 10.53
C PRO A 263 -17.24 1.26 9.06
N LYS A 264 -17.53 -0.03 8.81
CA LYS A 264 -17.83 -0.54 7.47
C LYS A 264 -19.26 -0.23 7.06
N GLY A 265 -19.47 0.05 5.78
CA GLY A 265 -20.80 0.27 5.21
C GLY A 265 -20.77 1.23 4.03
N VAL A 266 -21.97 1.61 3.56
CA VAL A 266 -22.15 2.47 2.38
C VAL A 266 -22.52 3.91 2.73
N ALA A 267 -22.81 4.19 3.99
CA ALA A 267 -23.19 5.53 4.43
C ALA A 267 -21.96 6.48 4.44
N LYS A 268 -22.23 7.77 4.41
CA LYS A 268 -21.18 8.79 4.50
C LYS A 268 -20.34 8.62 5.78
N GLY A 269 -19.04 8.58 5.63
CA GLY A 269 -18.09 8.38 6.74
C GLY A 269 -17.79 6.90 7.05
N GLN A 270 -18.41 5.97 6.32
CA GLN A 270 -18.14 4.54 6.42
C GLN A 270 -17.22 4.07 5.29
N VAL A 271 -16.51 2.96 5.52
CA VAL A 271 -15.63 2.32 4.55
C VAL A 271 -16.39 1.25 3.78
N GLN A 272 -16.50 1.44 2.48
CA GLN A 272 -17.04 0.44 1.56
C GLN A 272 -15.89 -0.34 0.93
N ALA A 273 -15.96 -1.65 0.98
CA ALA A 273 -14.97 -2.55 0.44
C ALA A 273 -14.81 -2.40 -1.09
N GLY A 274 -13.59 -2.54 -1.60
CA GLY A 274 -13.28 -2.41 -3.02
C GLY A 274 -13.14 -0.97 -3.52
N GLU A 275 -13.38 0.05 -2.69
CA GLU A 275 -13.41 1.45 -3.13
C GLU A 275 -12.07 2.15 -2.98
N TYR A 276 -11.95 3.24 -3.76
CA TYR A 276 -10.83 4.19 -3.67
C TYR A 276 -11.28 5.48 -2.97
N TYR A 277 -10.44 5.98 -2.06
CA TYR A 277 -10.74 7.17 -1.27
C TYR A 277 -9.64 8.23 -1.33
N GLU A 278 -10.06 9.48 -1.46
CA GLU A 278 -9.25 10.67 -1.23
C GLU A 278 -9.40 11.19 0.22
N PRO A 279 -8.48 12.02 0.69
CA PRO A 279 -8.47 12.51 2.08
C PRO A 279 -9.68 13.36 2.46
N VAL A 280 -10.34 13.10 3.57
CA VAL A 280 -10.34 11.87 4.39
C VAL A 280 -11.69 11.19 4.14
N GLY A 281 -11.65 9.95 3.62
CA GLY A 281 -12.87 9.18 3.37
C GLY A 281 -13.76 9.72 2.25
N ILE A 282 -13.21 10.50 1.31
CA ILE A 282 -13.96 11.08 0.20
C ILE A 282 -13.87 10.13 -1.00
N LYS A 283 -15.01 9.62 -1.43
CA LYS A 283 -15.11 8.85 -2.67
C LYS A 283 -15.10 9.82 -3.85
N PRO A 284 -14.06 9.86 -4.70
CA PRO A 284 -14.03 10.75 -5.86
C PRO A 284 -15.04 10.28 -6.92
N ARG A 285 -15.32 11.14 -7.90
CA ARG A 285 -16.04 10.73 -9.11
C ARG A 285 -15.20 9.66 -9.82
N SER A 286 -15.84 8.58 -10.27
CA SER A 286 -15.16 7.50 -10.99
C SER A 286 -14.52 8.03 -12.28
N ILE A 287 -13.34 7.52 -12.59
CA ILE A 287 -12.63 7.76 -13.85
C ILE A 287 -12.70 6.46 -14.65
N ASP A 288 -12.75 6.55 -15.98
CA ASP A 288 -12.99 5.41 -16.87
C ASP A 288 -12.15 4.16 -16.56
N TYR A 289 -10.85 4.34 -16.27
CA TYR A 289 -9.98 3.20 -15.96
C TYR A 289 -10.26 2.56 -14.59
N GLN A 290 -10.77 3.32 -13.61
CA GLN A 290 -11.07 2.77 -12.26
C GLN A 290 -12.33 1.90 -12.26
N THR A 291 -13.18 2.06 -13.25
CA THR A 291 -14.41 1.27 -13.43
C THR A 291 -14.29 0.20 -14.50
N ASN A 292 -13.13 0.09 -15.15
CA ASN A 292 -12.87 -0.88 -16.20
C ASN A 292 -12.59 -2.27 -15.59
N THR A 293 -13.63 -3.10 -15.51
CA THR A 293 -13.54 -4.47 -14.97
C THR A 293 -12.65 -5.37 -15.82
N ALA A 294 -12.60 -5.17 -17.14
CA ALA A 294 -11.72 -5.95 -18.01
C ALA A 294 -10.23 -5.68 -17.68
N LEU A 295 -9.86 -4.42 -17.45
CA LEU A 295 -8.50 -4.06 -17.05
C LEU A 295 -8.17 -4.55 -15.62
N GLU A 296 -9.17 -4.60 -14.74
CA GLU A 296 -9.03 -5.17 -13.39
C GLU A 296 -8.71 -6.66 -13.45
N ASP A 297 -9.49 -7.42 -14.23
CA ASP A 297 -9.30 -8.86 -14.40
C ASP A 297 -7.95 -9.15 -15.13
N GLU A 298 -7.62 -8.40 -16.21
CA GLU A 298 -6.32 -8.51 -16.90
C GLU A 298 -5.13 -8.24 -15.96
N LEU A 299 -5.23 -7.22 -15.07
CA LEU A 299 -4.18 -6.94 -14.09
C LEU A 299 -4.05 -8.06 -13.07
N TRP A 300 -5.17 -8.62 -12.60
CA TRP A 300 -5.15 -9.74 -11.68
C TRP A 300 -4.44 -10.93 -12.28
N ASP A 301 -4.89 -11.39 -13.46
CA ASP A 301 -4.35 -12.56 -14.14
C ASP A 301 -2.86 -12.37 -14.45
N TRP A 302 -2.49 -11.23 -15.04
CA TRP A 302 -1.10 -10.90 -15.32
C TRP A 302 -0.23 -10.89 -14.04
N THR A 303 -0.75 -10.36 -12.94
CA THR A 303 0.00 -10.33 -11.68
C THR A 303 0.24 -11.73 -11.13
N GLN A 304 -0.77 -12.61 -11.18
CA GLN A 304 -0.62 -14.00 -10.72
C GLN A 304 0.37 -14.77 -11.59
N GLU A 305 0.25 -14.66 -12.93
CA GLU A 305 1.17 -15.30 -13.88
C GLU A 305 2.63 -14.87 -13.65
N GLU A 306 2.87 -13.58 -13.43
CA GLU A 306 4.22 -13.05 -13.19
C GLU A 306 4.83 -13.54 -11.86
N LEU A 307 4.03 -13.63 -10.81
CA LEU A 307 4.46 -14.12 -9.52
C LEU A 307 4.72 -15.63 -9.57
N GLU A 308 3.88 -16.41 -10.22
CA GLU A 308 4.10 -17.85 -10.45
C GLU A 308 5.37 -18.10 -11.27
N ALA A 309 5.55 -17.38 -12.38
CA ALA A 309 6.75 -17.49 -13.22
C ALA A 309 8.03 -17.17 -12.43
N TRP A 310 7.98 -16.17 -11.55
CA TRP A 310 9.08 -15.85 -10.66
C TRP A 310 9.37 -16.98 -9.65
N GLU A 311 8.34 -17.56 -9.03
CA GLU A 311 8.48 -18.68 -8.09
C GLU A 311 9.10 -19.89 -8.76
N LEU A 312 8.63 -20.27 -9.96
CA LEU A 312 9.19 -21.36 -10.75
C LEU A 312 10.68 -21.13 -11.06
N LYS A 313 11.02 -19.94 -11.52
CA LYS A 313 12.41 -19.57 -11.83
C LYS A 313 13.32 -19.60 -10.60
N ALA A 314 12.77 -19.30 -9.42
CA ALA A 314 13.48 -19.38 -8.15
C ALA A 314 13.58 -20.81 -7.59
N GLY A 315 13.08 -21.83 -8.28
CA GLY A 315 13.05 -23.21 -7.81
C GLY A 315 12.13 -23.44 -6.60
N LEU A 316 11.12 -22.58 -6.43
CA LEU A 316 10.19 -22.63 -5.32
C LEU A 316 8.95 -23.44 -5.70
N LYS A 317 8.29 -24.02 -4.70
CA LYS A 317 7.02 -24.70 -4.91
C LYS A 317 5.97 -23.65 -5.23
N VAL A 318 5.40 -23.73 -6.44
CA VAL A 318 4.28 -22.86 -6.85
C VAL A 318 3.10 -23.14 -5.94
N ARG A 319 2.53 -22.10 -5.41
CA ARG A 319 1.26 -22.16 -4.70
C ARG A 319 0.18 -22.32 -5.77
N HIS A 320 -0.70 -23.29 -5.61
CA HIS A 320 -1.74 -23.56 -6.58
C HIS A 320 -2.47 -22.28 -6.94
N SER A 321 -2.36 -21.89 -8.22
CA SER A 321 -3.20 -20.88 -8.83
C SER A 321 -4.66 -21.19 -8.51
N PHE A 322 -5.40 -20.17 -8.14
CA PHE A 322 -6.85 -20.29 -8.04
C PHE A 322 -7.39 -20.75 -9.40
N SER A 323 -7.74 -22.05 -9.50
CA SER A 323 -8.52 -22.49 -10.63
C SER A 323 -9.78 -21.62 -10.65
N SER A 324 -9.93 -20.83 -11.70
CA SER A 324 -11.19 -20.16 -12.02
C SER A 324 -12.28 -21.23 -12.00
N SER A 325 -13.04 -21.29 -10.90
CA SER A 325 -14.29 -22.02 -10.91
C SER A 325 -15.21 -21.29 -11.89
N SER A 326 -15.28 -21.87 -13.08
CA SER A 326 -16.26 -21.59 -14.14
C SER A 326 -17.69 -21.57 -13.64
#